data_e57840e8be097b7d593f074734c38d7f
#
_entry.id   e57840e8be097b7d593f074734c38d7f
#
_cell.length_a   1.000
_cell.length_b   1.000
_cell.length_c   1.000
_cell.angle_alpha   90.00
_cell.angle_beta   90.00
_cell.angle_gamma   90.00
#
_symmetry.space_group_name_H-M   'P 1'
#
loop_
_entity.id
_entity.type
_entity.pdbx_description
1 polymer ?
#
loop_
_entity_poly.entity_id
_entity_poly.type
_entity_poly.pdbx_seq_one_letter_code
_entity_poly.pdbx_strand_id
1 'polypeptide(L)'
;MSAYESTNESIENTQVVGNFDTDEDLSSYKFLVRTVQASALRTLVEALKEILTDVNLELDNSGMKIIAMDSAHVALIHMKLFSKNFEKFYCPKPVICGVSMLRFYKLLKIMSPNDTLTIYIEKDEPSDLKILIETGEKGLKHMFSLKLMDLF
;
A
#
# COMPACT_ATOMS: atom_id res chain seq x y z
N MET A 1 -28.66 1.00 15.81
CA MET A 1 -28.54 2.27 15.12
C MET A 1 -27.61 3.23 15.83
N SER A 2 -27.82 3.49 17.12
CA SER A 2 -26.94 4.41 17.85
C SER A 2 -25.49 3.90 17.96
N ALA A 3 -25.30 2.60 18.12
CA ALA A 3 -23.96 2.03 18.14
C ALA A 3 -23.25 2.17 16.78
N TYR A 4 -24.04 2.12 15.74
CA TYR A 4 -23.51 2.29 14.38
C TYR A 4 -23.10 3.75 14.15
N GLU A 5 -23.87 4.67 14.65
CA GLU A 5 -23.56 6.10 14.50
C GLU A 5 -22.35 6.51 15.33
N SER A 6 -22.22 5.97 16.53
CA SER A 6 -21.06 6.26 17.36
C SER A 6 -19.78 5.65 16.73
N THR A 7 -19.94 4.53 16.02
CA THR A 7 -18.85 3.95 15.28
C THR A 7 -18.44 4.86 14.13
N ASN A 8 -19.42 5.52 13.53
CA ASN A 8 -19.14 6.47 12.44
C ASN A 8 -18.32 7.66 12.90
N GLU A 9 -18.56 8.16 14.11
CA GLU A 9 -17.77 9.27 14.62
C GLU A 9 -16.34 8.88 14.90
N SER A 10 -16.12 7.68 15.44
CA SER A 10 -14.75 7.21 15.62
C SER A 10 -14.08 6.82 14.32
N ILE A 11 -14.88 6.54 13.30
CA ILE A 11 -14.41 6.22 11.96
C ILE A 11 -14.07 7.46 11.18
N GLU A 12 -14.50 8.63 11.62
CA GLU A 12 -14.30 9.83 10.83
C GLU A 12 -12.84 10.07 10.48
N ASN A 13 -11.95 9.76 11.38
CA ASN A 13 -10.51 9.85 11.11
C ASN A 13 -10.01 8.75 10.17
N THR A 14 -10.78 7.67 10.04
CA THR A 14 -10.46 6.56 9.15
C THR A 14 -11.53 6.40 8.09
N GLN A 15 -12.45 7.32 8.03
CA GLN A 15 -13.63 7.21 7.20
C GLN A 15 -13.31 7.21 5.72
N VAL A 16 -12.26 7.93 5.37
CA VAL A 16 -11.72 7.88 4.03
C VAL A 16 -11.44 6.44 3.65
N VAL A 17 -10.93 5.66 4.61
CA VAL A 17 -10.67 4.25 4.39
C VAL A 17 -11.96 3.45 4.24
N GLY A 18 -12.96 3.77 5.06
CA GLY A 18 -14.24 3.08 5.01
C GLY A 18 -14.98 3.28 3.69
N ASN A 19 -14.74 4.41 3.06
CA ASN A 19 -15.41 4.76 1.82
C ASN A 19 -14.76 4.16 0.59
N PHE A 20 -13.67 3.41 0.75
CA PHE A 20 -12.98 2.79 -0.36
C PHE A 20 -13.83 1.76 -1.10
N ASP A 21 -14.92 1.35 -0.49
CA ASP A 21 -15.78 0.35 -1.10
C ASP A 21 -16.69 0.92 -2.19
N THR A 22 -16.76 2.22 -2.30
CA THR A 22 -17.56 2.86 -3.34
C THR A 22 -16.63 3.49 -4.39
N ASP A 23 -17.03 3.36 -5.64
CA ASP A 23 -16.26 3.92 -6.75
C ASP A 23 -16.19 5.45 -6.70
N GLU A 24 -17.19 6.08 -6.10
CA GLU A 24 -17.24 7.52 -5.99
C GLU A 24 -16.09 8.10 -5.18
N ASP A 25 -15.72 7.39 -4.12
CA ASP A 25 -14.68 7.87 -3.21
C ASP A 25 -13.27 7.66 -3.77
N LEU A 26 -13.14 6.76 -4.72
CA LEU A 26 -11.83 6.46 -5.31
C LEU A 26 -11.32 7.57 -6.22
N SER A 27 -12.18 8.45 -6.68
CA SER A 27 -11.77 9.53 -7.58
C SER A 27 -10.76 10.51 -6.97
N SER A 28 -10.69 10.57 -5.64
CA SER A 28 -9.73 11.41 -4.93
C SER A 28 -8.34 10.79 -4.81
N TYR A 29 -8.17 9.56 -5.25
CA TYR A 29 -6.92 8.83 -5.14
C TYR A 29 -6.24 8.67 -6.49
N LYS A 30 -4.91 8.73 -6.50
CA LYS A 30 -4.13 8.36 -7.67
C LYS A 30 -4.18 6.86 -7.88
N PHE A 31 -4.06 6.12 -6.78
CA PHE A 31 -4.30 4.69 -6.76
C PHE A 31 -4.66 4.28 -5.34
N LEU A 32 -5.29 3.12 -5.25
CA LEU A 32 -5.58 2.49 -3.97
C LEU A 32 -5.60 0.99 -4.16
N VAL A 33 -4.80 0.29 -3.35
CA VAL A 33 -4.75 -1.17 -3.39
C VAL A 33 -4.93 -1.72 -1.97
N ARG A 34 -5.71 -2.80 -1.87
CA ARG A 34 -5.98 -3.46 -0.59
C ARG A 34 -5.74 -4.94 -0.72
N THR A 35 -5.09 -5.51 0.26
CA THR A 35 -4.88 -6.95 0.32
C THR A 35 -5.16 -7.48 1.71
N VAL A 36 -5.80 -8.65 1.76
CA VAL A 36 -5.96 -9.41 3.00
C VAL A 36 -4.80 -10.38 3.21
N GLN A 37 -3.91 -10.48 2.23
CA GLN A 37 -2.70 -11.30 2.31
C GLN A 37 -1.51 -10.44 2.69
N ALA A 38 -1.67 -9.64 3.73
CA ALA A 38 -0.67 -8.68 4.14
C ALA A 38 0.65 -9.35 4.56
N SER A 39 0.57 -10.50 5.21
CA SER A 39 1.77 -11.23 5.64
C SER A 39 2.59 -11.73 4.45
N ALA A 40 1.94 -12.11 3.36
CA ALA A 40 2.65 -12.55 2.15
C ALA A 40 3.41 -11.37 1.53
N LEU A 41 2.80 -10.20 1.49
CA LEU A 41 3.46 -9.00 0.99
C LEU A 41 4.63 -8.60 1.89
N ARG A 42 4.46 -8.69 3.21
CA ARG A 42 5.54 -8.40 4.15
C ARG A 42 6.73 -9.32 3.93
N THR A 43 6.47 -10.62 3.75
CA THR A 43 7.54 -11.59 3.51
C THR A 43 8.28 -11.29 2.21
N LEU A 44 7.54 -10.88 1.18
CA LEU A 44 8.14 -10.50 -0.08
C LEU A 44 9.02 -9.27 0.06
N VAL A 45 8.54 -8.23 0.73
CA VAL A 45 9.30 -7.01 0.95
C VAL A 45 10.53 -7.28 1.82
N GLU A 46 10.41 -8.18 2.80
CA GLU A 46 11.54 -8.60 3.62
C GLU A 46 12.65 -9.21 2.78
N ALA A 47 12.28 -10.06 1.82
CA ALA A 47 13.27 -10.65 0.93
C ALA A 47 13.90 -9.60 0.01
N LEU A 48 13.10 -8.68 -0.51
CA LEU A 48 13.60 -7.66 -1.43
C LEU A 48 14.49 -6.63 -0.77
N LYS A 49 14.26 -6.30 0.50
CA LYS A 49 15.10 -5.30 1.18
C LYS A 49 16.54 -5.74 1.36
N GLU A 50 16.80 -7.05 1.29
CA GLU A 50 18.15 -7.58 1.40
C GLU A 50 18.97 -7.34 0.15
N ILE A 51 18.31 -7.15 -0.99
CA ILE A 51 18.99 -7.03 -2.28
C ILE A 51 18.72 -5.68 -2.96
N LEU A 52 17.66 -4.98 -2.59
CA LEU A 52 17.31 -3.68 -3.16
C LEU A 52 17.29 -2.62 -2.08
N THR A 53 17.77 -1.42 -2.40
CA THR A 53 17.70 -0.29 -1.47
C THR A 53 16.50 0.58 -1.76
N ASP A 54 16.57 1.38 -2.81
CA ASP A 54 15.49 2.25 -3.24
C ASP A 54 14.99 1.76 -4.59
N VAL A 55 13.68 1.67 -4.75
CA VAL A 55 13.11 1.15 -5.99
C VAL A 55 11.92 1.98 -6.42
N ASN A 56 11.60 1.90 -7.71
CA ASN A 56 10.38 2.43 -8.25
C ASN A 56 9.33 1.32 -8.27
N LEU A 57 8.24 1.53 -7.56
CA LEU A 57 7.04 0.73 -7.69
C LEU A 57 6.24 1.29 -8.85
N GLU A 58 5.98 0.47 -9.85
CA GLU A 58 5.19 0.88 -11.01
C GLU A 58 3.83 0.23 -10.94
N LEU A 59 2.79 1.05 -10.92
CA LEU A 59 1.41 0.58 -10.83
C LEU A 59 0.66 0.99 -12.09
N ASP A 60 -0.14 0.08 -12.59
CA ASP A 60 -1.12 0.34 -13.63
C ASP A 60 -2.35 -0.54 -13.37
N ASN A 61 -3.31 -0.55 -14.27
CA ASN A 61 -4.53 -1.31 -14.05
C ASN A 61 -4.30 -2.84 -14.04
N SER A 62 -3.15 -3.31 -14.49
CA SER A 62 -2.84 -4.74 -14.50
C SER A 62 -2.17 -5.22 -13.22
N GLY A 63 -1.61 -4.32 -12.43
CA GLY A 63 -0.97 -4.67 -11.18
C GLY A 63 0.15 -3.75 -10.78
N MET A 64 0.97 -4.26 -9.86
CA MET A 64 2.13 -3.56 -9.32
C MET A 64 3.38 -4.32 -9.71
N LYS A 65 4.40 -3.62 -10.18
CA LYS A 65 5.66 -4.27 -10.55
C LYS A 65 6.86 -3.50 -10.06
N ILE A 66 7.96 -4.24 -9.90
CA ILE A 66 9.28 -3.70 -9.61
C ILE A 66 10.23 -4.28 -10.65
N ILE A 67 10.98 -3.40 -11.32
CA ILE A 67 12.07 -3.81 -12.19
C ILE A 67 13.28 -3.02 -11.71
N ALA A 68 14.27 -3.70 -11.17
CA ALA A 68 15.42 -3.03 -10.59
C ALA A 68 16.65 -3.93 -10.62
N MET A 69 17.81 -3.29 -10.64
CA MET A 69 19.08 -3.99 -10.42
C MET A 69 19.34 -4.06 -8.92
N ASP A 70 19.98 -5.14 -8.48
CA ASP A 70 20.42 -5.23 -7.11
C ASP A 70 21.53 -4.19 -6.86
N SER A 71 21.86 -3.98 -5.58
CA SER A 71 22.84 -2.96 -5.20
C SER A 71 24.24 -3.25 -5.75
N ALA A 72 24.56 -4.51 -6.04
CA ALA A 72 25.82 -4.89 -6.64
C ALA A 72 25.83 -4.80 -8.16
N HIS A 73 24.71 -4.50 -8.79
CA HIS A 73 24.53 -4.42 -10.24
C HIS A 73 24.84 -5.71 -10.98
N VAL A 74 24.62 -6.84 -10.31
CA VAL A 74 24.89 -8.17 -10.88
C VAL A 74 23.60 -8.84 -11.36
N ALA A 75 22.50 -8.60 -10.66
CA ALA A 75 21.24 -9.26 -10.95
C ALA A 75 20.14 -8.25 -11.26
N LEU A 76 19.33 -8.55 -12.26
CA LEU A 76 18.13 -7.79 -12.57
C LEU A 76 16.94 -8.49 -11.90
N ILE A 77 16.18 -7.74 -11.13
CA ILE A 77 15.01 -8.26 -10.44
C ILE A 77 13.77 -7.73 -11.12
N HIS A 78 12.91 -8.64 -11.50
CA HIS A 78 11.62 -8.31 -12.10
C HIS A 78 10.53 -9.04 -11.31
N MET A 79 9.66 -8.29 -10.67
CA MET A 79 8.56 -8.85 -9.88
C MET A 79 7.26 -8.17 -10.30
N LYS A 80 6.21 -8.95 -10.39
CA LYS A 80 4.88 -8.41 -10.69
C LYS A 80 3.83 -9.07 -9.81
N LEU A 81 2.98 -8.24 -9.23
CA LEU A 81 1.80 -8.67 -8.48
C LEU A 81 0.58 -8.25 -9.29
N PHE A 82 -0.21 -9.22 -9.73
CA PHE A 82 -1.36 -8.96 -10.60
C PHE A 82 -2.54 -8.38 -9.82
N SER A 83 -3.22 -7.41 -10.40
CA SER A 83 -4.33 -6.71 -9.76
C SER A 83 -5.44 -7.65 -9.30
N LYS A 84 -5.67 -8.73 -10.03
CA LYS A 84 -6.72 -9.70 -9.71
C LYS A 84 -6.48 -10.45 -8.40
N ASN A 85 -5.25 -10.43 -7.89
CA ASN A 85 -4.90 -11.10 -6.66
C ASN A 85 -5.06 -10.22 -5.43
N PHE A 86 -5.45 -8.95 -5.61
CA PHE A 86 -5.76 -8.03 -4.54
C PHE A 86 -7.25 -8.03 -4.27
N GLU A 87 -7.63 -7.76 -3.03
CA GLU A 87 -9.04 -7.60 -2.69
C GLU A 87 -9.64 -6.39 -3.40
N LYS A 88 -8.87 -5.31 -3.49
CA LYS A 88 -9.27 -4.12 -4.23
C LYS A 88 -8.03 -3.53 -4.90
N PHE A 89 -8.18 -3.17 -6.17
CA PHE A 89 -7.08 -2.57 -6.92
C PHE A 89 -7.64 -1.48 -7.82
N TYR A 90 -7.31 -0.24 -7.50
CA TYR A 90 -7.75 0.92 -8.25
C TYR A 90 -6.53 1.70 -8.70
N CYS A 91 -6.31 1.78 -10.00
CA CYS A 91 -5.21 2.55 -10.57
C CYS A 91 -5.59 2.95 -12.01
N PRO A 92 -6.33 4.05 -12.17
CA PRO A 92 -6.84 4.44 -13.50
C PRO A 92 -5.75 4.89 -14.46
N LYS A 93 -4.64 5.42 -13.94
CA LYS A 93 -3.52 5.87 -14.75
C LYS A 93 -2.22 5.30 -14.18
N PRO A 94 -1.22 5.01 -15.03
CA PRO A 94 0.06 4.54 -14.53
C PRO A 94 0.67 5.49 -13.51
N VAL A 95 1.20 4.92 -12.43
CA VAL A 95 1.84 5.66 -11.35
C VAL A 95 3.19 5.03 -11.04
N ILE A 96 4.20 5.86 -10.81
CA ILE A 96 5.53 5.39 -10.40
C ILE A 96 5.84 6.01 -9.06
N CYS A 97 6.19 5.16 -8.08
CA CYS A 97 6.48 5.58 -6.71
C CYS A 97 7.88 5.14 -6.32
N GLY A 98 8.76 6.10 -6.03
CA GLY A 98 10.08 5.78 -5.48
C GLY A 98 9.98 5.53 -3.99
N VAL A 99 10.36 4.33 -3.53
CA VAL A 99 10.30 3.96 -2.12
C VAL A 99 11.59 3.34 -1.65
N SER A 100 11.89 3.56 -0.36
CA SER A 100 12.95 2.84 0.32
C SER A 100 12.43 1.50 0.79
N MET A 101 13.03 0.41 0.32
CA MET A 101 12.60 -0.94 0.70
C MET A 101 12.73 -1.16 2.20
N LEU A 102 13.79 -0.66 2.80
CA LEU A 102 14.00 -0.82 4.25
C LEU A 102 12.93 -0.12 5.06
N ARG A 103 12.60 1.11 4.69
CA ARG A 103 11.57 1.88 5.41
C ARG A 103 10.19 1.28 5.22
N PHE A 104 9.91 0.83 4.00
CA PHE A 104 8.66 0.15 3.71
C PHE A 104 8.52 -1.11 4.56
N TYR A 105 9.59 -1.92 4.61
CA TYR A 105 9.58 -3.12 5.44
C TYR A 105 9.37 -2.79 6.92
N LYS A 106 10.01 -1.74 7.44
CA LYS A 106 9.87 -1.36 8.84
C LYS A 106 8.41 -1.04 9.21
N LEU A 107 7.66 -0.50 8.29
CA LEU A 107 6.24 -0.25 8.51
C LEU A 107 5.42 -1.53 8.43
N LEU A 108 5.75 -2.41 7.47
CA LEU A 108 5.01 -3.64 7.28
C LEU A 108 5.25 -4.67 8.36
N LYS A 109 6.40 -4.63 9.03
CA LYS A 109 6.74 -5.68 10.00
C LYS A 109 5.85 -5.67 11.24
N ILE A 110 5.09 -4.61 11.48
CA ILE A 110 4.14 -4.57 12.60
C ILE A 110 2.86 -5.35 12.31
N MET A 111 2.64 -5.75 11.05
CA MET A 111 1.44 -6.48 10.68
C MET A 111 1.41 -7.88 11.26
N SER A 112 0.20 -8.30 11.62
CA SER A 112 -0.11 -9.68 11.99
C SER A 112 -0.66 -10.42 10.78
N PRO A 113 -0.66 -11.77 10.80
CA PRO A 113 -1.10 -12.55 9.65
C PRO A 113 -2.52 -12.27 9.17
N ASN A 114 -3.39 -11.85 10.08
CA ASN A 114 -4.80 -11.60 9.75
C ASN A 114 -5.12 -10.15 9.48
N ASP A 115 -4.09 -9.31 9.40
CA ASP A 115 -4.31 -7.89 9.16
C ASP A 115 -4.57 -7.62 7.69
N THR A 116 -5.31 -6.53 7.45
CA THR A 116 -5.57 -6.03 6.10
C THR A 116 -4.67 -4.83 5.85
N LEU A 117 -4.05 -4.81 4.69
CA LEU A 117 -3.16 -3.72 4.28
C LEU A 117 -3.79 -2.95 3.14
N THR A 118 -3.86 -1.63 3.29
CA THR A 118 -4.29 -0.73 2.22
C THR A 118 -3.16 0.26 1.96
N ILE A 119 -2.79 0.42 0.70
CA ILE A 119 -1.76 1.36 0.26
C ILE A 119 -2.39 2.28 -0.77
N TYR A 120 -2.21 3.59 -0.59
CA TYR A 120 -2.82 4.56 -1.49
C TYR A 120 -2.03 5.85 -1.55
N ILE A 121 -2.27 6.63 -2.61
CA ILE A 121 -1.78 8.00 -2.74
C ILE A 121 -2.98 8.88 -3.04
N GLU A 122 -3.13 9.94 -2.25
CA GLU A 122 -4.17 10.93 -2.47
C GLU A 122 -3.70 11.96 -3.49
N LYS A 123 -4.61 12.43 -4.34
CA LYS A 123 -4.27 13.46 -5.33
C LYS A 123 -3.82 14.76 -4.68
N ASP A 124 -4.34 15.05 -3.48
CA ASP A 124 -3.97 16.25 -2.73
C ASP A 124 -2.61 16.16 -2.08
N GLU A 125 -2.11 14.96 -1.84
CA GLU A 125 -0.82 14.71 -1.21
C GLU A 125 -0.01 13.71 -2.04
N PRO A 126 0.38 14.11 -3.27
CA PRO A 126 0.97 13.15 -4.20
C PRO A 126 2.37 12.68 -3.86
N SER A 127 3.03 13.34 -2.90
CA SER A 127 4.38 12.95 -2.49
C SER A 127 4.40 11.98 -1.31
N ASP A 128 3.24 11.59 -0.80
CA ASP A 128 3.14 10.72 0.37
C ASP A 128 2.43 9.42 0.01
N LEU A 129 3.10 8.30 0.27
CA LEU A 129 2.47 6.99 0.17
C LEU A 129 1.83 6.68 1.51
N LYS A 130 0.52 6.53 1.50
CA LYS A 130 -0.23 6.23 2.72
C LYS A 130 -0.35 4.72 2.87
N ILE A 131 -0.10 4.26 4.08
CA ILE A 131 -0.13 2.84 4.43
C ILE A 131 -1.07 2.67 5.61
N LEU A 132 -2.14 1.91 5.40
CA LEU A 132 -3.13 1.64 6.44
C LEU A 132 -3.12 0.16 6.77
N ILE A 133 -2.91 -0.16 8.03
CA ILE A 133 -2.93 -1.53 8.54
C ILE A 133 -4.10 -1.67 9.49
N GLU A 134 -5.01 -2.59 9.20
CA GLU A 134 -6.20 -2.81 10.00
C GLU A 134 -6.17 -4.21 10.60
N THR A 135 -6.32 -4.28 11.93
CA THR A 135 -6.43 -5.58 12.62
C THR A 135 -7.89 -5.98 12.65
N GLY A 136 -8.20 -7.18 12.14
CA GLY A 136 -9.57 -7.60 11.92
C GLY A 136 -10.43 -7.71 13.16
N GLU A 137 -9.86 -8.21 14.25
CA GLU A 137 -10.65 -8.52 15.45
C GLU A 137 -10.71 -7.36 16.46
N LYS A 138 -9.70 -6.51 16.51
CA LYS A 138 -9.59 -5.51 17.55
C LYS A 138 -10.03 -4.12 17.13
N GLY A 139 -10.37 -3.95 15.87
CA GLY A 139 -10.75 -2.66 15.35
C GLY A 139 -9.63 -1.63 15.38
N LEU A 140 -8.40 -2.06 15.57
CA LEU A 140 -7.26 -1.17 15.56
C LEU A 140 -6.84 -0.85 14.14
N LYS A 141 -6.46 0.39 13.91
CA LYS A 141 -5.96 0.85 12.62
C LYS A 141 -4.68 1.62 12.85
N HIS A 142 -3.67 1.30 12.05
CA HIS A 142 -2.40 2.01 12.06
C HIS A 142 -2.24 2.69 10.72
N MET A 143 -2.12 4.01 10.74
CA MET A 143 -1.92 4.79 9.52
C MET A 143 -0.53 5.39 9.51
N PHE A 144 0.19 5.15 8.41
CA PHE A 144 1.53 5.68 8.21
C PHE A 144 1.60 6.45 6.91
N SER A 145 2.52 7.39 6.87
CA SER A 145 2.81 8.14 5.66
C SER A 145 4.30 7.98 5.35
N LEU A 146 4.60 7.47 4.17
CA LEU A 146 5.97 7.27 3.73
C LEU A 146 6.27 8.25 2.61
N LYS A 147 7.29 9.08 2.80
CA LYS A 147 7.67 10.07 1.81
C LYS A 147 8.22 9.37 0.58
N LEU A 148 7.71 9.75 -0.58
CA LEU A 148 8.17 9.21 -1.85
C LEU A 148 9.49 9.90 -2.26
N MET A 149 10.27 9.19 -3.04
CA MET A 149 11.56 9.64 -3.52
C MET A 149 11.52 9.76 -5.05
N ASP A 150 12.30 10.69 -5.58
CA ASP A 150 12.50 10.78 -7.02
C ASP A 150 13.71 9.91 -7.38
N LEU A 151 13.43 8.80 -8.03
CA LEU A 151 14.46 7.84 -8.43
C LEU A 151 14.54 7.78 -9.95
N PHE A 152 15.45 8.53 -10.48
CA PHE A 152 15.69 8.57 -11.95
C PHE A 152 17.12 8.25 -12.26
#